data_c85eca0e40424305ac8b1c209e74599b
#
_entry.id   c85eca0e40424305ac8b1c209e74599b
#
_cell.length_a   1.000
_cell.length_b   1.000
_cell.length_c   1.000
_cell.angle_alpha   90.00
_cell.angle_beta   90.00
_cell.angle_gamma   90.00
#
_symmetry.space_group_name_H-M   'P 1'
#
loop_
_entity.id
_entity.type
_entity.pdbx_description
1 polymer ?
#
loop_
_entity_poly.entity_id
_entity_poly.type
_entity_poly.pdbx_seq_one_letter_code
_entity_poly.pdbx_strand_id
1 'polypeptide(L)'
;MGINHIQDEIIEEFSSFDDWMDRYSLLIDYGNGLEPFPEADKNDQNLIDGCQSKVWFTAEMKDGKVIYHGDSDAILVKGIVALLIRVLSDHTPREIVDTELYFIDEINLREHLSPTRSNGLNAMLKQMRLFALTYQAQQ
;
A
#
# COMPACT_ATOMS: atom_id res chain seq x y z
N MET A 1 0.09 -16.95 -3.90
CA MET A 1 1.34 -16.58 -3.24
C MET A 1 1.05 -15.95 -1.90
N GLY A 2 1.75 -16.34 -0.85
CA GLY A 2 1.53 -15.80 0.49
C GLY A 2 2.07 -14.38 0.63
N ILE A 3 1.50 -13.64 1.58
CA ILE A 3 1.91 -12.26 1.85
C ILE A 3 3.40 -12.16 2.16
N ASN A 4 3.94 -13.07 2.96
CA ASN A 4 5.36 -13.04 3.33
C ASN A 4 6.27 -13.27 2.13
N HIS A 5 5.88 -14.14 1.21
CA HIS A 5 6.63 -14.36 -0.02
C HIS A 5 6.73 -13.08 -0.85
N ILE A 6 5.63 -12.34 -0.95
CA ILE A 6 5.58 -11.07 -1.67
C ILE A 6 6.47 -10.04 -0.99
N GLN A 7 6.42 -9.96 0.36
CA GLN A 7 7.29 -9.06 1.11
C GLN A 7 8.77 -9.37 0.85
N ASP A 8 9.13 -10.63 0.84
CA ASP A 8 10.52 -11.06 0.61
C ASP A 8 10.98 -10.71 -0.81
N GLU A 9 10.09 -10.81 -1.80
CA GLU A 9 10.40 -10.37 -3.17
C GLU A 9 10.69 -8.87 -3.22
N ILE A 10 9.89 -8.06 -2.53
CA ILE A 10 10.08 -6.60 -2.47
C ILE A 10 11.42 -6.26 -1.81
N ILE A 11 11.73 -6.92 -0.70
CA ILE A 11 13.01 -6.72 0.00
C ILE A 11 14.17 -7.02 -0.94
N GLU A 12 14.10 -8.10 -1.69
CA GLU A 12 15.14 -8.48 -2.65
C GLU A 12 15.27 -7.44 -3.76
N GLU A 13 14.15 -6.96 -4.31
CA GLU A 13 14.16 -5.93 -5.35
C GLU A 13 14.85 -4.66 -4.88
N PHE A 14 14.54 -4.19 -3.66
CA PHE A 14 15.17 -3.00 -3.09
C PHE A 14 16.64 -3.23 -2.74
N SER A 15 17.01 -4.44 -2.34
CA SER A 15 18.40 -4.80 -2.02
C SER A 15 19.32 -4.69 -3.22
N SER A 16 18.79 -4.74 -4.44
CA SER A 16 19.56 -4.60 -5.67
C SER A 16 20.09 -3.19 -5.89
N PHE A 17 19.58 -2.21 -5.13
CA PHE A 17 19.98 -0.80 -5.26
C PHE A 17 20.51 -0.29 -3.91
N ASP A 18 21.73 0.25 -3.92
CA ASP A 18 22.35 0.83 -2.73
C ASP A 18 21.98 2.31 -2.56
N ASP A 19 21.74 3.01 -3.66
CA ASP A 19 21.45 4.44 -3.69
C ASP A 19 19.92 4.67 -3.59
N TRP A 20 19.53 5.55 -2.68
CA TRP A 20 18.13 5.89 -2.50
C TRP A 20 17.51 6.62 -3.68
N MET A 21 18.28 7.30 -4.50
CA MET A 21 17.78 7.88 -5.75
C MET A 21 17.28 6.79 -6.68
N ASP A 22 18.00 5.67 -6.76
CA ASP A 22 17.57 4.52 -7.55
C ASP A 22 16.34 3.85 -6.95
N ARG A 23 16.25 3.80 -5.62
CA ARG A 23 15.08 3.26 -4.92
C ARG A 23 13.85 4.12 -5.12
N TYR A 24 13.99 5.45 -5.14
CA TYR A 24 12.89 6.35 -5.48
C TYR A 24 12.41 6.12 -6.91
N SER A 25 13.33 5.90 -7.86
CA SER A 25 12.98 5.57 -9.23
C SER A 25 12.19 4.26 -9.29
N LEU A 26 12.57 3.28 -8.50
CA LEU A 26 11.86 2.01 -8.39
C LEU A 26 10.42 2.23 -7.87
N LEU A 27 10.26 3.05 -6.83
CA LEU A 27 8.93 3.40 -6.31
C LEU A 27 8.06 4.07 -7.37
N ILE A 28 8.63 4.99 -8.14
CA ILE A 28 7.92 5.68 -9.20
C ILE A 28 7.46 4.67 -10.27
N ASP A 29 8.32 3.72 -10.62
CA ASP A 29 7.99 2.66 -11.58
C ASP A 29 6.82 1.80 -11.09
N TYR A 30 6.81 1.43 -9.82
CA TYR A 30 5.69 0.70 -9.23
C TYR A 30 4.40 1.48 -9.33
N GLY A 31 4.44 2.78 -9.01
CA GLY A 31 3.27 3.65 -9.11
C GLY A 31 2.72 3.75 -10.51
N ASN A 32 3.62 3.82 -11.50
CA ASN A 32 3.23 3.87 -12.91
C ASN A 32 2.55 2.59 -13.39
N GLY A 33 2.78 1.49 -12.70
CA GLY A 33 2.16 0.20 -13.00
C GLY A 33 0.80 -0.02 -12.34
N LEU A 34 0.33 0.92 -11.51
CA LEU A 34 -0.99 0.79 -10.88
C LEU A 34 -2.10 0.83 -11.93
N GLU A 35 -3.12 0.02 -11.70
CA GLU A 35 -4.33 0.07 -12.52
C GLU A 35 -4.97 1.45 -12.44
N PRO A 36 -5.55 1.96 -13.54
CA PRO A 36 -6.25 3.24 -13.50
C PRO A 36 -7.34 3.25 -12.42
N PHE A 37 -7.34 4.29 -11.60
CA PHE A 37 -8.33 4.47 -10.54
C PHE A 37 -9.48 5.31 -11.08
N PRO A 38 -10.75 4.87 -10.94
CA PRO A 38 -11.88 5.60 -11.49
C PRO A 38 -11.97 7.02 -10.93
N GLU A 39 -12.16 8.01 -11.79
CA GLU A 39 -12.29 9.42 -11.37
C GLU A 39 -13.45 9.61 -10.40
N ALA A 40 -14.55 8.88 -10.60
CA ALA A 40 -15.72 8.95 -9.71
C ALA A 40 -15.39 8.49 -8.28
N ASP A 41 -14.36 7.67 -8.11
CA ASP A 41 -13.93 7.17 -6.79
C ASP A 41 -12.92 8.09 -6.11
N LYS A 42 -12.42 9.11 -6.82
CA LYS A 42 -11.54 10.14 -6.23
C LYS A 42 -12.38 11.19 -5.51
N ASN A 43 -13.01 10.78 -4.42
CA ASN A 43 -13.92 11.59 -3.64
C ASN A 43 -13.51 11.58 -2.16
N ASP A 44 -14.17 12.45 -1.36
CA ASP A 44 -13.82 12.63 0.04
C ASP A 44 -14.04 11.37 0.89
N GLN A 45 -14.99 10.51 0.50
CA GLN A 45 -15.26 9.27 1.24
C GLN A 45 -14.10 8.29 1.16
N ASN A 46 -13.39 8.29 0.03
CA ASN A 46 -12.28 7.38 -0.21
C ASN A 46 -10.93 8.00 0.09
N LEU A 47 -10.91 9.28 0.48
CA LEU A 47 -9.69 9.99 0.82
C LEU A 47 -9.17 9.54 2.17
N ILE A 48 -7.87 9.26 2.24
CA ILE A 48 -7.22 8.85 3.49
C ILE A 48 -6.86 10.10 4.30
N ASP A 49 -7.43 10.21 5.50
CA ASP A 49 -7.10 11.29 6.42
C ASP A 49 -5.68 11.11 6.97
N GLY A 50 -5.00 12.20 7.21
CA GLY A 50 -3.67 12.18 7.80
C GLY A 50 -2.53 12.15 6.78
N CYS A 51 -2.85 12.20 5.49
CA CYS A 51 -1.87 12.30 4.42
C CYS A 51 -1.76 13.75 3.95
N GLN A 52 -0.52 14.21 3.72
CA GLN A 52 -0.28 15.53 3.16
C GLN A 52 -0.72 15.60 1.70
N SER A 53 -0.39 14.57 0.92
CA SER A 53 -0.86 14.40 -0.47
C SER A 53 -2.23 13.73 -0.47
N LYS A 54 -2.98 13.91 -1.54
CA LYS A 54 -4.26 13.20 -1.69
C LYS A 54 -3.98 11.73 -2.00
N VAL A 55 -4.57 10.86 -1.21
CA VAL A 55 -4.49 9.41 -1.38
C VAL A 55 -5.90 8.84 -1.25
N TRP A 56 -6.31 8.04 -2.21
CA TRP A 56 -7.61 7.38 -2.20
C TRP A 56 -7.42 5.87 -2.19
N PHE A 57 -8.28 5.18 -1.43
CA PHE A 57 -8.35 3.72 -1.43
C PHE A 57 -9.79 3.27 -1.48
N THR A 58 -10.03 2.21 -2.24
CA THR A 58 -11.28 1.46 -2.19
C THR A 58 -10.94 -0.02 -1.98
N ALA A 59 -11.93 -0.78 -1.52
CA ALA A 59 -11.79 -2.22 -1.32
C ALA A 59 -13.07 -2.92 -1.70
N GLU A 60 -12.94 -4.13 -2.22
CA GLU A 60 -14.08 -5.00 -2.53
C GLU A 60 -13.72 -6.43 -2.18
N MET A 61 -14.74 -7.27 -2.01
CA MET A 61 -14.54 -8.70 -1.82
C MET A 61 -14.76 -9.42 -3.14
N LYS A 62 -13.83 -10.31 -3.47
CA LYS A 62 -13.94 -11.15 -4.66
C LYS A 62 -13.39 -12.54 -4.33
N ASP A 63 -14.24 -13.54 -4.46
CA ASP A 63 -13.87 -14.95 -4.20
C ASP A 63 -13.24 -15.16 -2.81
N GLY A 64 -13.78 -14.47 -1.80
CA GLY A 64 -13.31 -14.57 -0.41
C GLY A 64 -12.04 -13.78 -0.09
N LYS A 65 -11.57 -12.98 -1.03
CA LYS A 65 -10.35 -12.18 -0.89
C LYS A 65 -10.65 -10.70 -1.04
N VAL A 66 -9.91 -9.87 -0.31
CA VAL A 66 -10.02 -8.41 -0.40
C VAL A 66 -9.20 -7.92 -1.58
N ILE A 67 -9.83 -7.18 -2.47
CA ILE A 67 -9.16 -6.55 -3.60
C ILE A 67 -9.12 -5.05 -3.33
N TYR A 68 -7.93 -4.50 -3.24
CA TYR A 68 -7.71 -3.07 -3.00
C TYR A 68 -7.43 -2.34 -4.31
N HIS A 69 -7.93 -1.12 -4.38
CA HIS A 69 -7.59 -0.18 -5.45
C HIS A 69 -7.17 1.13 -4.78
N GLY A 70 -6.26 1.84 -5.39
CA GLY A 70 -5.80 3.11 -4.82
C GLY A 70 -5.06 3.97 -5.82
N ASP A 71 -4.92 5.24 -5.47
CA ASP A 71 -4.19 6.21 -6.26
C ASP A 71 -3.73 7.36 -5.36
N SER A 72 -2.83 8.17 -5.88
CA SER A 72 -2.38 9.40 -5.23
C SER A 72 -2.03 10.44 -6.27
N ASP A 73 -2.12 11.72 -5.88
CA ASP A 73 -1.69 12.84 -6.71
C ASP A 73 -0.18 13.10 -6.61
N ALA A 74 0.52 12.43 -5.70
CA ALA A 74 1.97 12.56 -5.52
C ALA A 74 2.68 11.30 -6.02
N ILE A 75 3.66 11.48 -6.89
CA ILE A 75 4.29 10.40 -7.65
C ILE A 75 5.00 9.36 -6.75
N LEU A 76 5.70 9.80 -5.70
CA LEU A 76 6.35 8.88 -4.75
C LEU A 76 5.34 8.14 -3.89
N VAL A 77 4.32 8.85 -3.42
CA VAL A 77 3.26 8.27 -2.61
C VAL A 77 2.47 7.24 -3.41
N LYS A 78 2.25 7.50 -4.69
CA LYS A 78 1.62 6.55 -5.59
C LYS A 78 2.40 5.23 -5.65
N GLY A 79 3.73 5.31 -5.64
CA GLY A 79 4.60 4.13 -5.57
C GLY A 79 4.41 3.35 -4.27
N ILE A 80 4.26 4.05 -3.15
CA ILE A 80 3.99 3.42 -1.86
C ILE A 80 2.62 2.74 -1.88
N VAL A 81 1.60 3.41 -2.43
CA VAL A 81 0.27 2.83 -2.62
C VAL A 81 0.37 1.52 -3.41
N ALA A 82 1.15 1.53 -4.49
CA ALA A 82 1.35 0.33 -5.33
C ALA A 82 1.98 -0.82 -4.54
N LEU A 83 2.97 -0.54 -3.70
CA LEU A 83 3.60 -1.56 -2.85
C LEU A 83 2.61 -2.17 -1.87
N LEU A 84 1.83 -1.33 -1.19
CA LEU A 84 0.85 -1.80 -0.21
C LEU A 84 -0.22 -2.67 -0.86
N ILE A 85 -0.71 -2.27 -2.02
CA ILE A 85 -1.68 -3.05 -2.78
C ILE A 85 -1.07 -4.40 -3.20
N ARG A 86 0.16 -4.38 -3.69
CA ARG A 86 0.86 -5.61 -4.10
C ARG A 86 0.95 -6.62 -2.96
N VAL A 87 1.23 -6.15 -1.74
CA VAL A 87 1.40 -7.02 -0.57
C VAL A 87 0.07 -7.52 -0.04
N LEU A 88 -0.93 -6.64 0.09
CA LEU A 88 -2.15 -6.94 0.83
C LEU A 88 -3.33 -7.35 -0.04
N SER A 89 -3.41 -6.89 -1.29
CA SER A 89 -4.53 -7.21 -2.16
C SER A 89 -4.54 -8.68 -2.54
N ASP A 90 -5.72 -9.22 -2.83
CA ASP A 90 -5.89 -10.63 -3.25
C ASP A 90 -5.52 -11.63 -2.15
N HIS A 91 -5.85 -11.29 -0.91
CA HIS A 91 -5.69 -12.15 0.27
C HIS A 91 -6.96 -12.11 1.11
N THR A 92 -7.13 -13.13 1.96
CA THR A 92 -8.31 -13.17 2.83
C THR A 92 -8.24 -12.06 3.88
N PRO A 93 -9.39 -11.59 4.40
CA PRO A 93 -9.38 -10.59 5.48
C PRO A 93 -8.54 -11.01 6.67
N ARG A 94 -8.61 -12.28 7.06
CA ARG A 94 -7.83 -12.80 8.19
C ARG A 94 -6.33 -12.72 7.94
N GLU A 95 -5.87 -13.10 6.76
CA GLU A 95 -4.45 -13.00 6.40
C GLU A 95 -3.96 -11.55 6.50
N ILE A 96 -4.76 -10.60 6.02
CA ILE A 96 -4.42 -9.18 6.04
C ILE A 96 -4.33 -8.65 7.47
N VAL A 97 -5.31 -8.99 8.31
CA VAL A 97 -5.37 -8.53 9.70
C VAL A 97 -4.21 -9.11 10.52
N ASP A 98 -3.88 -10.38 10.29
CA ASP A 98 -2.89 -11.11 11.10
C ASP A 98 -1.45 -10.88 10.63
N THR A 99 -1.23 -10.32 9.44
CA THR A 99 0.12 -10.17 8.90
C THR A 99 0.89 -9.02 9.54
N GLU A 100 2.18 -9.22 9.70
CA GLU A 100 3.11 -8.17 10.10
C GLU A 100 3.85 -7.69 8.85
N LEU A 101 3.85 -6.37 8.61
CA LEU A 101 4.45 -5.79 7.42
C LEU A 101 5.91 -5.41 7.69
N TYR A 102 6.75 -6.43 7.78
CA TYR A 102 8.16 -6.25 8.10
C TYR A 102 8.97 -5.64 6.94
N PHE A 103 8.48 -5.72 5.69
CA PHE A 103 9.22 -5.22 4.54
C PHE A 103 9.51 -3.72 4.64
N ILE A 104 8.59 -2.96 5.27
CA ILE A 104 8.71 -1.51 5.40
C ILE A 104 10.00 -1.15 6.16
N ASP A 105 10.25 -1.85 7.27
CA ASP A 105 11.44 -1.63 8.08
C ASP A 105 12.69 -2.24 7.43
N GLU A 106 12.54 -3.39 6.78
CA GLU A 106 13.67 -4.06 6.13
C GLU A 106 14.26 -3.24 4.95
N ILE A 107 13.41 -2.50 4.23
CA ILE A 107 13.89 -1.62 3.16
C ILE A 107 14.18 -0.20 3.66
N ASN A 108 14.05 0.06 4.97
CA ASN A 108 14.27 1.36 5.60
C ASN A 108 13.40 2.48 5.00
N LEU A 109 12.18 2.14 4.60
CA LEU A 109 11.31 3.11 3.92
C LEU A 109 10.97 4.31 4.80
N ARG A 110 10.65 4.09 6.09
CA ARG A 110 10.30 5.18 7.01
C ARG A 110 11.45 6.15 7.25
N GLU A 111 12.67 5.65 7.28
CA GLU A 111 13.85 6.49 7.52
C GLU A 111 14.09 7.48 6.39
N HIS A 112 13.62 7.17 5.19
CA HIS A 112 13.81 7.99 4.00
C HIS A 112 12.56 8.77 3.60
N LEU A 113 11.52 8.74 4.45
CA LEU A 113 10.33 9.56 4.30
C LEU A 113 10.36 10.69 5.32
N SER A 114 9.80 11.84 4.96
CA SER A 114 9.57 12.91 5.93
C SER A 114 8.63 12.40 7.03
N PRO A 115 8.63 13.02 8.23
CA PRO A 115 7.68 12.63 9.28
C PRO A 115 6.22 12.66 8.81
N THR A 116 5.85 13.65 8.00
CA THR A 116 4.50 13.76 7.44
C THR A 116 4.16 12.58 6.53
N ARG A 117 5.11 12.17 5.68
CA ARG A 117 4.91 11.00 4.79
C ARG A 117 4.85 9.69 5.58
N SER A 118 5.67 9.56 6.63
CA SER A 118 5.61 8.38 7.50
C SER A 118 4.26 8.28 8.21
N ASN A 119 3.71 9.40 8.66
CA ASN A 119 2.38 9.43 9.25
C ASN A 119 1.31 9.06 8.22
N GLY A 120 1.46 9.51 6.99
CA GLY A 120 0.58 9.13 5.88
C GLY A 120 0.62 7.64 5.60
N LEU A 121 1.81 7.04 5.61
CA LEU A 121 1.97 5.60 5.45
C LEU A 121 1.21 4.84 6.54
N ASN A 122 1.34 5.25 7.79
CA ASN A 122 0.63 4.63 8.91
C ASN A 122 -0.89 4.78 8.75
N ALA A 123 -1.36 5.93 8.28
CA ALA A 123 -2.78 6.17 8.02
C ALA A 123 -3.32 5.25 6.92
N MET A 124 -2.54 5.04 5.85
CA MET A 124 -2.91 4.11 4.78
C MET A 124 -3.03 2.67 5.30
N LEU A 125 -2.05 2.22 6.08
CA LEU A 125 -2.05 0.87 6.65
C LEU A 125 -3.25 0.66 7.58
N LYS A 126 -3.54 1.66 8.41
CA LYS A 126 -4.70 1.60 9.31
C LYS A 126 -5.99 1.44 8.52
N GLN A 127 -6.17 2.21 7.47
CA GLN A 127 -7.38 2.16 6.65
C GLN A 127 -7.51 0.82 5.94
N MET A 128 -6.43 0.30 5.39
CA MET A 128 -6.45 -1.00 4.71
C MET A 128 -6.82 -2.12 5.68
N ARG A 129 -6.29 -2.09 6.89
CA ARG A 129 -6.65 -3.06 7.94
C ARG A 129 -8.09 -2.91 8.40
N LEU A 130 -8.60 -1.68 8.47
CA LEU A 130 -10.00 -1.43 8.80
C LEU A 130 -10.95 -2.06 7.77
N PHE A 131 -10.65 -1.92 6.49
CA PHE A 131 -11.41 -2.61 5.45
C PHE A 131 -11.44 -4.12 5.68
N ALA A 132 -10.26 -4.70 5.94
CA ALA A 132 -10.15 -6.14 6.17
C ALA A 132 -10.91 -6.59 7.43
N LEU A 133 -10.81 -5.83 8.51
CA LEU A 133 -11.57 -6.10 9.76
C LEU A 133 -13.08 -6.06 9.52
N THR A 134 -13.54 -5.08 8.76
CA THR A 134 -14.96 -4.95 8.42
C THR A 134 -15.45 -6.17 7.64
N TYR A 135 -14.69 -6.59 6.65
CA TYR A 135 -15.05 -7.78 5.87
C TYR A 135 -14.97 -9.06 6.70
N GLN A 136 -13.99 -9.17 7.59
CA GLN A 136 -13.86 -10.31 8.49
C GLN A 136 -15.09 -10.45 9.39
N ALA A 137 -15.60 -9.33 9.90
CA ALA A 137 -16.77 -9.31 10.76
C ALA A 137 -18.06 -9.69 10.01
N GLN A 138 -18.07 -9.56 8.70
CA GLN A 138 -19.23 -9.91 7.86
C GLN A 138 -19.24 -11.38 7.44
N GLN A 139 -18.18 -12.09 7.67
CA GLN A 139 -18.05 -13.50 7.29
C GLN A 139 -18.66 -14.47 8.31
#